data_6a4084a86612c163be3d26e006aa25c5
#
_entry.id   6a4084a86612c163be3d26e006aa25c5
#
_cell.length_a   1.000
_cell.length_b   1.000
_cell.length_c   1.000
_cell.angle_alpha   90.00
_cell.angle_beta   90.00
_cell.angle_gamma   90.00
#
_symmetry.space_group_name_H-M   'P 1'
#
loop_
_entity.id
_entity.type
_entity.pdbx_description
1 polymer ?
#
loop_
_entity_poly.entity_id
_entity_poly.type
_entity_poly.pdbx_seq_one_letter_code
_entity_poly.pdbx_strand_id
1 'polypeptide(L)'
;MSIKKIIAIQGDSIKKINIKTDTTFLLALEAQRRGYKIYWYETKDLNFISSKLFIFATEVKFYENKKKYFKIIKKNKFDLSKAKYVLIRQNPPFNMDYVTSTLLLDAIKN
;
A
#
# COMPACT_ATOMS: atom_id res chain seq x y z
N MET A 1 7.82 9.12 -22.41
CA MET A 1 6.79 8.42 -21.64
C MET A 1 7.20 8.36 -20.16
N SER A 2 6.40 8.94 -19.32
CA SER A 2 6.72 8.97 -17.90
C SER A 2 6.49 7.60 -17.27
N ILE A 3 7.50 7.11 -16.56
CA ILE A 3 7.35 5.92 -15.75
C ILE A 3 6.58 6.34 -14.49
N LYS A 4 5.41 5.75 -14.29
CA LYS A 4 4.64 6.05 -13.09
C LYS A 4 5.37 5.51 -11.87
N LYS A 5 5.71 6.39 -10.96
CA LYS A 5 6.30 6.03 -9.69
C LYS A 5 5.17 5.68 -8.73
N ILE A 6 4.99 4.38 -8.47
CA ILE A 6 3.95 3.88 -7.59
C ILE A 6 4.58 3.09 -6.45
N ILE A 7 4.19 3.42 -5.24
CA ILE A 7 4.53 2.64 -4.05
C ILE A 7 3.23 2.01 -3.55
N ALA A 8 3.20 0.68 -3.48
CA ALA A 8 2.08 -0.04 -2.89
C ALA A 8 2.41 -0.33 -1.43
N ILE A 9 1.51 0.00 -0.54
CA ILE A 9 1.70 -0.21 0.90
C ILE A 9 0.64 -1.17 1.40
N GLN A 10 1.09 -2.31 1.91
CA GLN A 10 0.24 -3.26 2.61
C GLN A 10 0.22 -2.87 4.08
N GLY A 11 -0.91 -2.38 4.55
CA GLY A 11 -1.03 -1.92 5.92
C GLY A 11 -2.35 -2.32 6.55
N ASP A 12 -2.54 -1.87 7.78
CA ASP A 12 -3.81 -1.98 8.46
C ASP A 12 -4.78 -0.95 7.88
N SER A 13 -6.01 -0.91 8.40
CA SER A 13 -6.99 0.06 7.92
C SER A 13 -6.41 1.49 7.94
N ILE A 14 -6.52 2.19 6.81
CA ILE A 14 -6.03 3.56 6.69
C ILE A 14 -6.66 4.51 7.71
N LYS A 15 -7.85 4.18 8.19
CA LYS A 15 -8.56 4.98 9.20
C LYS A 15 -7.97 4.84 10.60
N LYS A 16 -7.07 3.88 10.80
CA LYS A 16 -6.45 3.61 12.11
C LYS A 16 -5.04 4.17 12.25
N ILE A 17 -4.57 4.95 11.30
CA ILE A 17 -3.23 5.53 11.34
C ILE A 17 -3.14 6.57 12.45
N ASN A 18 -2.10 6.46 13.29
CA ASN A 18 -1.76 7.51 14.22
C ASN A 18 -0.65 8.37 13.60
N ILE A 19 -1.00 9.55 13.11
CA ILE A 19 -0.09 10.39 12.35
C ILE A 19 1.10 10.90 13.17
N LYS A 20 1.00 10.85 14.50
CA LYS A 20 2.10 11.30 15.37
C LYS A 20 3.20 10.26 15.53
N THR A 21 2.87 8.98 15.45
CA THR A 21 3.80 7.90 15.76
C THR A 21 3.99 6.89 14.63
N ASP A 22 3.17 6.96 13.58
CA ASP A 22 3.22 5.96 12.52
C ASP A 22 4.31 6.30 11.50
N THR A 23 5.37 5.50 11.47
CA THR A 23 6.46 5.70 10.52
C THR A 23 6.02 5.46 9.08
N THR A 24 5.00 4.63 8.87
CA THR A 24 4.44 4.40 7.54
C THR A 24 3.85 5.69 6.97
N PHE A 25 3.18 6.47 7.81
CA PHE A 25 2.62 7.75 7.40
C PHE A 25 3.75 8.70 6.96
N LEU A 26 4.83 8.76 7.73
CA LEU A 26 5.98 9.60 7.39
C LEU A 26 6.64 9.17 6.10
N LEU A 27 6.78 7.85 5.89
CA LEU A 27 7.34 7.31 4.65
C LEU A 27 6.46 7.66 3.45
N ALA A 28 5.14 7.57 3.61
CA ALA A 28 4.21 7.92 2.54
C ALA A 28 4.28 9.40 2.18
N LEU A 29 4.36 10.28 3.19
CA LEU A 29 4.53 11.72 2.95
C LEU A 29 5.80 12.00 2.17
N GLU A 30 6.90 11.39 2.57
CA GLU A 30 8.19 11.59 1.88
C GLU A 30 8.13 11.06 0.44
N ALA A 31 7.50 9.91 0.24
CA ALA A 31 7.34 9.34 -1.10
C ALA A 31 6.51 10.28 -2.00
N GLN A 32 5.42 10.84 -1.47
CA GLN A 32 4.62 11.81 -2.22
C GLN A 32 5.44 13.04 -2.61
N ARG A 33 6.24 13.54 -1.68
CA ARG A 33 7.11 14.68 -1.94
C ARG A 33 8.06 14.41 -3.10
N ARG A 34 8.45 13.16 -3.28
CA ARG A 34 9.34 12.72 -4.35
C ARG A 34 8.60 12.33 -5.64
N GLY A 35 7.30 12.56 -5.69
CA GLY A 35 6.50 12.33 -6.87
C GLY A 35 5.90 10.94 -7.00
N TYR A 36 5.92 10.14 -5.95
CA TYR A 36 5.30 8.82 -5.98
C TYR A 36 3.81 8.91 -5.70
N LYS A 37 3.04 8.04 -6.36
CA LYS A 37 1.65 7.80 -5.99
C LYS A 37 1.62 6.70 -4.94
N ILE A 38 0.73 6.82 -3.97
CA ILE A 38 0.58 5.86 -2.89
C ILE A 38 -0.66 5.03 -3.14
N TYR A 39 -0.48 3.71 -3.26
CA TYR A 39 -1.56 2.74 -3.37
C TYR A 39 -1.59 1.95 -2.07
N TRP A 40 -2.68 2.10 -1.31
CA TRP A 40 -2.86 1.45 -0.02
C TRP A 40 -3.79 0.26 -0.16
N TYR A 41 -3.45 -0.86 0.47
CA TYR A 41 -4.31 -2.03 0.48
C TYR A 41 -4.09 -2.83 1.76
N GLU A 42 -5.07 -3.69 2.09
CA GLU A 42 -4.97 -4.62 3.20
C GLU A 42 -4.75 -6.03 2.66
N THR A 43 -4.37 -6.97 3.52
CA THR A 43 -4.11 -8.35 3.09
C THR A 43 -5.29 -9.01 2.41
N LYS A 44 -6.51 -8.67 2.84
CA LYS A 44 -7.75 -9.20 2.23
C LYS A 44 -7.94 -8.77 0.78
N ASP A 45 -7.23 -7.74 0.35
CA ASP A 45 -7.37 -7.16 -0.99
C ASP A 45 -6.42 -7.80 -2.00
N LEU A 46 -5.62 -8.77 -1.58
CA LEU A 46 -4.71 -9.48 -2.46
C LEU A 46 -5.42 -10.60 -3.22
N ASN A 47 -5.16 -10.71 -4.53
CA ASN A 47 -5.69 -11.76 -5.37
C ASN A 47 -4.61 -12.27 -6.31
N PHE A 48 -4.43 -13.58 -6.35
CA PHE A 48 -3.47 -14.23 -7.25
C PHE A 48 -4.24 -14.90 -8.38
N ILE A 49 -4.13 -14.34 -9.57
CA ILE A 49 -4.90 -14.79 -10.74
C ILE A 49 -3.96 -14.98 -11.92
N SER A 50 -3.99 -16.17 -12.54
CA SER A 50 -3.19 -16.45 -13.75
C SER A 50 -1.70 -16.12 -13.57
N SER A 51 -1.14 -16.53 -12.44
CA SER A 51 0.26 -16.31 -12.09
C SER A 51 0.61 -14.82 -11.89
N LYS A 52 -0.38 -13.96 -11.76
CA LYS A 52 -0.19 -12.54 -11.46
C LYS A 52 -0.85 -12.16 -10.15
N LEU A 53 -0.20 -11.29 -9.42
CA LEU A 53 -0.71 -10.81 -8.14
C LEU A 53 -1.35 -9.43 -8.33
N PHE A 54 -2.65 -9.36 -8.07
CA PHE A 54 -3.43 -8.14 -8.16
C PHE A 54 -3.87 -7.69 -6.78
N ILE A 55 -4.06 -6.40 -6.64
CA ILE A 55 -4.64 -5.84 -5.41
C ILE A 55 -5.84 -4.97 -5.77
N PHE A 56 -6.82 -4.92 -4.86
CA PHE A 56 -7.81 -3.85 -4.85
C PHE A 56 -7.18 -2.71 -4.07
N ALA A 57 -6.63 -1.75 -4.77
CA ALA A 57 -5.88 -0.68 -4.17
C ALA A 57 -6.70 0.59 -4.05
N THR A 58 -6.44 1.34 -3.00
CA THR A 58 -6.95 2.69 -2.84
C THR A 58 -5.80 3.65 -3.09
N GLU A 59 -5.90 4.45 -4.14
CA GLU A 59 -4.94 5.52 -4.36
C GLU A 59 -5.26 6.63 -3.36
N VAL A 60 -4.29 6.97 -2.52
CA VAL A 60 -4.51 7.96 -1.45
C VAL A 60 -3.47 9.05 -1.54
N LYS A 61 -3.85 10.23 -1.06
CA LYS A 61 -2.94 11.32 -0.82
C LYS A 61 -2.97 11.64 0.67
N PHE A 62 -1.81 11.72 1.29
CA PHE A 62 -1.68 12.03 2.71
C PHE A 62 -1.35 13.49 2.93
N TYR A 63 -1.79 14.02 4.06
CA TYR A 63 -1.56 15.41 4.47
C TYR A 63 -1.15 15.47 5.93
N GLU A 64 -0.36 16.45 6.27
CA GLU A 64 0.01 16.73 7.66
C GLU A 64 -1.09 17.53 8.36
N ASN A 65 -2.28 16.94 8.47
CA ASN A 65 -3.43 17.57 9.10
C ASN A 65 -4.10 16.56 10.02
N LYS A 66 -4.14 16.87 11.32
CA LYS A 66 -4.69 15.97 12.33
C LYS A 66 -6.16 15.61 12.11
N LYS A 67 -6.94 16.51 11.54
CA LYS A 67 -8.37 16.29 11.32
C LYS A 67 -8.65 15.53 10.03
N LYS A 68 -7.83 15.75 9.00
CA LYS A 68 -8.00 15.11 7.70
C LYS A 68 -6.61 14.80 7.14
N TYR A 69 -6.09 13.64 7.50
CA TYR A 69 -4.74 13.28 7.12
C TYR A 69 -4.66 12.49 5.81
N PHE A 70 -5.79 12.12 5.22
CA PHE A 70 -5.78 11.42 3.94
C PHE A 70 -6.99 11.78 3.09
N LYS A 71 -6.81 11.65 1.78
CA LYS A 71 -7.88 11.79 0.79
C LYS A 71 -7.81 10.60 -0.16
N ILE A 72 -8.94 9.94 -0.38
CA ILE A 72 -9.04 8.88 -1.37
C ILE A 72 -9.21 9.49 -2.74
N ILE A 73 -8.27 9.18 -3.65
CA ILE A 73 -8.30 9.67 -5.02
C ILE A 73 -9.19 8.75 -5.86
N LYS A 74 -8.91 7.44 -5.80
CA LYS A 74 -9.70 6.43 -6.51
C LYS A 74 -9.42 5.05 -5.93
N LYS A 75 -10.31 4.09 -6.24
CA LYS A 75 -10.11 2.68 -5.93
C LYS A 75 -10.05 1.92 -7.23
N ASN A 76 -9.06 1.05 -7.40
CA ASN A 76 -8.92 0.30 -8.63
C ASN A 76 -8.16 -1.00 -8.42
N LYS A 77 -8.37 -1.91 -9.36
CA LYS A 77 -7.58 -3.13 -9.45
C LYS A 77 -6.21 -2.78 -10.03
N PHE A 78 -5.15 -3.27 -9.42
CA PHE A 78 -3.79 -2.93 -9.80
C PHE A 78 -2.91 -4.16 -9.81
N ASP A 79 -2.12 -4.33 -10.88
CA ASP A 79 -1.12 -5.39 -10.98
C ASP A 79 0.08 -4.99 -10.10
N LEU A 80 0.27 -5.72 -9.01
CA LEU A 80 1.26 -5.37 -8.00
C LEU A 80 2.70 -5.36 -8.55
N SER A 81 2.95 -6.14 -9.60
CA SER A 81 4.28 -6.17 -10.23
C SER A 81 4.66 -4.84 -10.88
N LYS A 82 3.69 -3.96 -11.13
CA LYS A 82 3.93 -2.65 -11.71
C LYS A 82 4.28 -1.58 -10.68
N ALA A 83 4.22 -1.90 -9.39
CA ALA A 83 4.68 -0.99 -8.36
C ALA A 83 6.20 -0.97 -8.35
N LYS A 84 6.79 0.21 -8.15
CA LYS A 84 8.25 0.32 -8.01
C LYS A 84 8.71 -0.27 -6.69
N TYR A 85 7.95 -0.03 -5.63
CA TYR A 85 8.21 -0.59 -4.30
C TYR A 85 6.92 -1.11 -3.71
N VAL A 86 7.03 -2.19 -2.95
CA VAL A 86 5.93 -2.73 -2.15
C VAL A 86 6.41 -2.78 -0.71
N LEU A 87 5.73 -2.06 0.16
CA LEU A 87 6.06 -2.02 1.57
C LEU A 87 5.00 -2.79 2.35
N ILE A 88 5.45 -3.68 3.24
CA ILE A 88 4.56 -4.42 4.12
C ILE A 88 4.73 -3.82 5.51
N ARG A 89 3.71 -3.09 5.95
CA ARG A 89 3.77 -2.26 7.14
C ARG A 89 2.59 -2.45 8.08
N GLN A 90 2.04 -3.66 8.15
CA GLN A 90 0.95 -3.91 9.08
C GLN A 90 1.46 -4.29 10.46
N ASN A 91 0.66 -3.95 11.48
CA ASN A 91 1.02 -4.22 12.87
C ASN A 91 0.66 -5.65 13.28
N PRO A 92 1.39 -6.24 14.25
CA PRO A 92 0.96 -7.50 14.84
C PRO A 92 -0.35 -7.32 15.63
N PRO A 93 -1.10 -8.39 15.93
CA PRO A 93 -0.72 -9.77 15.68
C PRO A 93 -0.87 -10.17 14.21
N PHE A 94 0.08 -10.99 13.74
CA PHE A 94 0.00 -11.54 12.38
C PHE A 94 -1.00 -12.69 12.35
N ASN A 95 -1.78 -12.76 11.30
CA ASN A 95 -2.79 -13.80 11.10
C ASN A 95 -2.50 -14.57 9.81
N MET A 96 -3.36 -15.53 9.48
CA MET A 96 -3.18 -16.32 8.27
C MET A 96 -3.21 -15.46 7.00
N ASP A 97 -4.00 -14.40 6.97
CA ASP A 97 -4.04 -13.49 5.84
C ASP A 97 -2.67 -12.85 5.63
N TYR A 98 -2.01 -12.44 6.72
CA TYR A 98 -0.66 -11.87 6.62
C TYR A 98 0.34 -12.90 6.08
N VAL A 99 0.33 -14.12 6.62
CA VAL A 99 1.24 -15.17 6.17
C VAL A 99 1.02 -15.49 4.70
N THR A 100 -0.23 -15.63 4.29
CA THR A 100 -0.58 -15.90 2.90
C THR A 100 -0.11 -14.77 1.98
N SER A 101 -0.35 -13.51 2.37
CA SER A 101 0.07 -12.37 1.57
C SER A 101 1.59 -12.31 1.41
N THR A 102 2.34 -12.64 2.46
CA THR A 102 3.79 -12.66 2.40
C THR A 102 4.29 -13.70 1.40
N LEU A 103 3.69 -14.89 1.40
CA LEU A 103 4.04 -15.94 0.45
C LEU A 103 3.70 -15.53 -0.99
N LEU A 104 2.56 -14.88 -1.20
CA LEU A 104 2.17 -14.41 -2.52
C LEU A 104 3.10 -13.30 -3.02
N LEU A 105 3.51 -12.40 -2.14
CA LEU A 105 4.43 -11.32 -2.50
C LEU A 105 5.81 -11.87 -2.87
N ASP A 106 6.27 -12.93 -2.20
CA ASP A 106 7.52 -13.58 -2.56
C ASP A 106 7.48 -14.13 -3.99
N ALA A 107 6.32 -14.53 -4.47
CA ALA A 107 6.16 -15.08 -5.82
C ALA A 107 6.44 -14.06 -6.93
N ILE A 108 6.34 -12.76 -6.66
CA ILE A 108 6.59 -11.72 -7.66
C ILE A 108 8.04 -11.20 -7.69
N LYS A 109 8.86 -11.67 -6.77
CA LYS A 109 10.26 -11.23 -6.71
C LYS A 109 11.14 -11.83 -7.80
N ASN A 110 10.65 -12.83 -8.48
CA ASN A 110 11.42 -13.51 -9.53
C ASN A 110 10.97 -13.08 -10.90
#